data_298a2bd155b60055b98a8ee1a01232a7
#
_entry.id   298a2bd155b60055b98a8ee1a01232a7
#
_cell.length_a   1.000
_cell.length_b   1.000
_cell.length_c   1.000
_cell.angle_alpha   90.00
_cell.angle_beta   90.00
_cell.angle_gamma   90.00
#
_symmetry.space_group_name_H-M   'P 1'
#
loop_
_entity.id
_entity.type
_entity.pdbx_description
1 polymer ?
#
loop_
_entity_poly.entity_id
_entity_poly.type
_entity_poly.pdbx_seq_one_letter_code
_entity_poly.pdbx_strand_id
1 'polypeptide(L)'
;MVVGSLVLAAQCKIVTNWWAKYIKGKTGMQNANRQIRLKQRPIGIAGPDNFEASVEPVRQPADGELLVESVYLSIDPAMRVWINENPGYVPAVEIGGVMRAGGVGRVLESRVAGFEPGDYIQDRLGWQSHPTITASGTHKLDLSLGSIEDWIGPLGTTALTAWFGIRDVGALSSDDRVLVSGAAGGVGQMAGQFAKLEGCQVVGVAGGPEKCQYLTNDLNFDAAIDYKAEHDIELAVAQVFPDGVDLFFDNVGGEILEAALLHLRSCGRIVMCGRISQTAAESQFGVTNTGLLIGKRARMQGFIVSDYNGRYDEARQWISKKLKSGELKQRLHILDGLDAAPNALSMLFKSQNTGKLVVRVSDA
;
A
#
# COMPACT_ATOMS: atom_id res chain seq x y z
N MET A 1 -17.96 34.65 -4.47
CA MET A 1 -17.47 33.24 -4.42
C MET A 1 -17.59 32.57 -5.78
N VAL A 2 -16.93 33.07 -6.83
CA VAL A 2 -16.98 32.46 -8.19
C VAL A 2 -15.61 32.49 -8.89
N VAL A 3 -14.54 32.97 -8.24
CA VAL A 3 -13.22 33.12 -8.87
C VAL A 3 -12.29 31.92 -8.65
N GLY A 4 -12.57 31.06 -7.66
CA GLY A 4 -11.69 29.90 -7.33
C GLY A 4 -11.84 28.70 -8.26
N SER A 5 -13.02 28.47 -8.87
CA SER A 5 -13.29 27.30 -9.72
C SER A 5 -12.71 27.43 -11.14
N LEU A 6 -12.47 28.65 -11.61
CA LEU A 6 -11.96 28.90 -12.97
C LEU A 6 -10.43 28.71 -13.08
N VAL A 7 -9.68 28.88 -12.01
CA VAL A 7 -8.23 28.75 -12.02
C VAL A 7 -7.80 27.27 -12.03
N LEU A 8 -8.48 26.40 -11.28
CA LEU A 8 -8.22 24.95 -11.29
C LEU A 8 -8.56 24.27 -12.63
N ALA A 9 -9.67 24.70 -13.26
CA ALA A 9 -10.05 24.19 -14.58
C ALA A 9 -9.11 24.68 -15.70
N ALA A 10 -8.50 25.85 -15.55
CA ALA A 10 -7.54 26.37 -16.53
C ALA A 10 -6.16 25.68 -16.43
N GLN A 11 -5.69 25.34 -15.24
CA GLN A 11 -4.43 24.60 -15.07
C GLN A 11 -4.55 23.15 -15.58
N CYS A 12 -5.69 22.47 -15.35
CA CYS A 12 -5.92 21.15 -15.89
C CYS A 12 -5.99 21.14 -17.43
N LYS A 13 -6.57 22.17 -18.05
CA LYS A 13 -6.66 22.32 -19.51
C LYS A 13 -5.32 22.69 -20.17
N ILE A 14 -4.44 23.37 -19.47
CA ILE A 14 -3.11 23.73 -20.02
C ILE A 14 -2.21 22.49 -20.09
N VAL A 15 -2.22 21.64 -19.08
CA VAL A 15 -1.45 20.39 -19.07
C VAL A 15 -1.98 19.42 -20.14
N THR A 16 -3.29 19.24 -20.24
CA THR A 16 -3.91 18.35 -21.25
C THR A 16 -3.70 18.87 -22.68
N ASN A 17 -3.71 20.18 -22.93
CA ASN A 17 -3.49 20.74 -24.27
C ASN A 17 -2.01 20.73 -24.70
N TRP A 18 -1.06 20.86 -23.80
CA TRP A 18 0.36 20.71 -24.11
C TRP A 18 0.69 19.28 -24.52
N TRP A 19 0.15 18.30 -23.80
CA TRP A 19 0.26 16.87 -24.11
C TRP A 19 -0.43 16.50 -25.44
N ALA A 20 -1.62 17.00 -25.71
CA ALA A 20 -2.32 16.75 -26.97
C ALA A 20 -1.58 17.32 -28.19
N LYS A 21 -0.86 18.43 -28.04
CA LYS A 21 0.01 18.99 -29.11
C LYS A 21 1.30 18.21 -29.29
N TYR A 22 1.91 17.70 -28.22
CA TYR A 22 3.12 16.89 -28.27
C TYR A 22 2.85 15.51 -28.92
N ILE A 23 1.67 14.96 -28.65
CA ILE A 23 1.21 13.65 -29.19
C ILE A 23 0.91 13.73 -30.71
N LYS A 24 0.34 14.83 -31.21
CA LYS A 24 0.00 14.96 -32.66
C LYS A 24 1.20 15.05 -33.59
N GLY A 25 2.43 15.16 -33.06
CA GLY A 25 3.66 15.31 -33.85
C GLY A 25 4.48 14.04 -34.07
N LYS A 26 4.15 12.89 -33.49
CA LYS A 26 4.95 11.66 -33.62
C LYS A 26 4.08 10.44 -33.96
N THR A 27 4.03 10.08 -35.23
CA THR A 27 3.72 8.73 -35.72
C THR A 27 4.77 7.77 -35.16
N GLY A 28 4.47 7.09 -34.03
CA GLY A 28 5.39 6.16 -33.36
C GLY A 28 5.04 5.81 -31.91
N MET A 29 3.80 6.01 -31.44
CA MET A 29 3.42 5.80 -30.05
C MET A 29 3.39 4.33 -29.57
N GLN A 30 3.51 3.35 -30.46
CA GLN A 30 3.60 1.93 -30.10
C GLN A 30 4.95 1.53 -29.47
N ASN A 31 5.97 2.41 -29.48
CA ASN A 31 7.33 2.13 -29.01
C ASN A 31 7.82 3.15 -27.96
N ALA A 32 6.93 3.72 -27.14
CA ALA A 32 7.31 4.73 -26.15
C ALA A 32 7.01 4.26 -24.72
N ASN A 33 8.03 4.22 -23.88
CA ASN A 33 7.91 4.01 -22.45
C ASN A 33 7.72 5.35 -21.75
N ARG A 34 6.51 5.62 -21.26
CA ARG A 34 6.22 6.77 -20.39
C ARG A 34 6.69 6.45 -18.99
N GLN A 35 7.36 7.40 -18.35
CA GLN A 35 7.95 7.23 -17.03
C GLN A 35 7.67 8.44 -16.15
N ILE A 36 7.52 8.20 -14.84
CA ILE A 36 7.52 9.25 -13.82
C ILE A 36 8.78 9.07 -12.98
N ARG A 37 9.61 10.10 -12.98
CA ARG A 37 10.93 10.11 -12.35
C ARG A 37 10.95 11.02 -11.13
N LEU A 38 11.80 10.71 -10.16
CA LEU A 38 12.03 11.58 -9.01
C LEU A 38 12.83 12.80 -9.46
N LYS A 39 12.20 13.99 -9.40
CA LYS A 39 12.83 15.26 -9.74
C LYS A 39 13.61 15.86 -8.57
N GLN A 40 13.04 15.79 -7.39
CA GLN A 40 13.64 16.31 -6.16
C GLN A 40 13.08 15.57 -4.93
N ARG A 41 13.88 15.48 -3.86
CA ARG A 41 13.44 14.87 -2.62
C ARG A 41 12.41 15.77 -1.92
N PRO A 42 11.31 15.21 -1.39
CA PRO A 42 10.29 16.00 -0.71
C PRO A 42 10.72 16.38 0.71
N ILE A 43 10.30 17.57 1.13
CA ILE A 43 10.16 17.94 2.54
C ILE A 43 8.68 17.70 2.88
N GLY A 44 8.38 16.98 3.97
CA GLY A 44 7.00 16.62 4.31
C GLY A 44 6.37 15.63 3.32
N ILE A 45 5.11 15.86 2.95
CA ILE A 45 4.34 14.98 2.05
C ILE A 45 4.84 15.14 0.61
N ALA A 46 5.17 14.01 -0.03
CA ALA A 46 5.51 14.01 -1.44
C ALA A 46 4.28 14.32 -2.31
N GLY A 47 4.47 15.12 -3.34
CA GLY A 47 3.43 15.52 -4.28
C GLY A 47 3.97 15.72 -5.70
N PRO A 48 3.12 16.19 -6.65
CA PRO A 48 3.48 16.32 -8.06
C PRO A 48 4.78 17.08 -8.34
N ASP A 49 5.10 18.10 -7.54
CA ASP A 49 6.29 18.92 -7.73
C ASP A 49 7.61 18.15 -7.48
N ASN A 50 7.54 17.02 -6.81
CA ASN A 50 8.69 16.15 -6.53
C ASN A 50 9.03 15.21 -7.69
N PHE A 51 8.17 15.15 -8.71
CA PHE A 51 8.29 14.22 -9.82
C PHE A 51 8.23 14.94 -11.16
N GLU A 52 8.74 14.28 -12.18
CA GLU A 52 8.65 14.75 -13.57
C GLU A 52 8.33 13.58 -14.51
N ALA A 53 7.57 13.86 -15.56
CA ALA A 53 7.27 12.90 -16.61
C ALA A 53 8.36 12.91 -17.67
N SER A 54 8.75 11.73 -18.15
CA SER A 54 9.61 11.56 -19.32
C SER A 54 9.03 10.52 -20.27
N VAL A 55 9.52 10.54 -21.50
CA VAL A 55 9.16 9.55 -22.54
C VAL A 55 10.47 9.07 -23.17
N GLU A 56 10.72 7.78 -23.02
CA GLU A 56 11.91 7.11 -23.56
C GLU A 56 11.50 6.10 -24.62
N PRO A 57 12.38 5.74 -25.55
CA PRO A 57 12.15 4.58 -26.41
C PRO A 57 11.98 3.30 -25.57
N VAL A 58 11.06 2.42 -25.99
CA VAL A 58 10.96 1.08 -25.39
C VAL A 58 12.26 0.33 -25.61
N ARG A 59 12.89 -0.16 -24.56
CA ARG A 59 14.10 -0.96 -24.61
C ARG A 59 13.74 -2.41 -24.91
N GLN A 60 14.33 -2.98 -25.94
CA GLN A 60 14.17 -4.40 -26.26
C GLN A 60 14.82 -5.27 -25.17
N PRO A 61 14.19 -6.39 -24.77
CA PRO A 61 14.75 -7.27 -23.75
C PRO A 61 15.99 -8.01 -24.23
N ALA A 62 17.04 -8.02 -23.42
CA ALA A 62 18.21 -8.89 -23.58
C ALA A 62 17.94 -10.28 -22.96
N ASP A 63 18.90 -11.21 -23.11
CA ASP A 63 18.80 -12.53 -22.48
C ASP A 63 18.61 -12.39 -20.94
N GLY A 64 17.63 -13.09 -20.40
CA GLY A 64 17.25 -13.01 -19.00
C GLY A 64 16.25 -11.90 -18.67
N GLU A 65 15.73 -11.18 -19.68
CA GLU A 65 14.82 -10.04 -19.50
C GLU A 65 13.45 -10.25 -20.15
N LEU A 66 12.49 -9.49 -19.63
CA LEU A 66 11.11 -9.39 -20.13
C LEU A 66 10.80 -7.93 -20.49
N LEU A 67 10.16 -7.69 -21.62
CA LEU A 67 9.44 -6.45 -21.89
C LEU A 67 8.01 -6.63 -21.41
N VAL A 68 7.55 -5.69 -20.58
CA VAL A 68 6.26 -5.77 -19.89
C VAL A 68 5.46 -4.50 -20.14
N GLU A 69 4.15 -4.63 -20.33
CA GLU A 69 3.19 -3.53 -20.25
C GLU A 69 2.64 -3.46 -18.82
N SER A 70 2.82 -2.33 -18.15
CA SER A 70 2.25 -2.14 -16.81
C SER A 70 0.72 -2.03 -16.89
N VAL A 71 0.00 -2.86 -16.14
CA VAL A 71 -1.47 -2.82 -16.05
C VAL A 71 -1.89 -2.08 -14.79
N TYR A 72 -1.43 -2.53 -13.63
CA TYR A 72 -1.67 -1.88 -12.35
C TYR A 72 -0.36 -1.60 -11.62
N LEU A 73 -0.27 -0.43 -11.01
CA LEU A 73 0.82 -0.06 -10.09
C LEU A 73 0.27 0.13 -8.68
N SER A 74 0.92 -0.50 -7.72
CA SER A 74 0.65 -0.31 -6.30
C SER A 74 1.12 1.07 -5.86
N ILE A 75 0.32 1.76 -5.06
CA ILE A 75 0.73 2.99 -4.36
C ILE A 75 0.81 2.67 -2.87
N ASP A 76 2.00 2.83 -2.30
CA ASP A 76 2.31 2.38 -0.95
C ASP A 76 3.02 3.49 -0.13
N PRO A 77 2.73 3.61 1.19
CA PRO A 77 3.41 4.59 2.04
C PRO A 77 4.93 4.45 2.08
N ALA A 78 5.45 3.23 1.91
CA ALA A 78 6.88 2.93 1.84
C ALA A 78 7.60 3.72 0.72
N MET A 79 6.88 4.09 -0.34
CA MET A 79 7.41 4.90 -1.44
C MET A 79 7.98 6.24 -0.95
N ARG A 80 7.36 6.86 0.06
CA ARG A 80 7.85 8.11 0.66
C ARG A 80 9.19 7.90 1.36
N VAL A 81 9.40 6.72 1.95
CA VAL A 81 10.69 6.34 2.57
C VAL A 81 11.75 6.12 1.50
N TRP A 82 11.42 5.45 0.39
CA TRP A 82 12.36 5.10 -0.68
C TRP A 82 12.96 6.31 -1.40
N ILE A 83 12.31 7.47 -1.33
CA ILE A 83 12.79 8.74 -1.91
C ILE A 83 13.55 9.63 -0.92
N ASN A 84 13.83 9.15 0.29
CA ASN A 84 14.79 9.77 1.22
C ASN A 84 16.23 9.45 0.77
N GLU A 85 17.20 10.21 1.26
CA GLU A 85 18.62 9.92 1.01
C GLU A 85 19.04 8.56 1.59
N ASN A 86 18.54 8.23 2.77
CA ASN A 86 18.84 7.00 3.50
C ASN A 86 17.55 6.28 3.92
N PRO A 87 16.97 5.44 3.06
CA PRO A 87 15.76 4.67 3.40
C PRO A 87 15.95 3.62 4.50
N GLY A 88 17.16 3.17 4.74
CA GLY A 88 17.57 2.25 5.81
C GLY A 88 17.56 0.77 5.43
N TYR A 89 16.62 0.29 4.61
CA TYR A 89 16.47 -1.15 4.29
C TYR A 89 16.48 -1.48 2.79
N VAL A 90 16.44 -0.48 1.94
CA VAL A 90 16.56 -0.60 0.47
C VAL A 90 17.41 0.56 -0.06
N PRO A 91 18.04 0.45 -1.24
CA PRO A 91 18.68 1.59 -1.89
C PRO A 91 17.68 2.73 -2.12
N ALA A 92 18.11 3.98 -2.00
CA ALA A 92 17.30 5.14 -2.34
C ALA A 92 16.91 5.14 -3.83
N VAL A 93 15.78 5.77 -4.15
CA VAL A 93 15.51 6.18 -5.52
C VAL A 93 16.38 7.41 -5.83
N GLU A 94 17.17 7.32 -6.88
CA GLU A 94 18.06 8.42 -7.29
C GLU A 94 17.27 9.56 -7.93
N ILE A 95 17.74 10.79 -7.78
CA ILE A 95 17.18 11.93 -8.51
C ILE A 95 17.37 11.69 -10.02
N GLY A 96 16.33 11.89 -10.81
CA GLY A 96 16.26 11.51 -12.21
C GLY A 96 15.93 10.03 -12.46
N GLY A 97 15.92 9.19 -11.43
CA GLY A 97 15.53 7.76 -11.52
C GLY A 97 14.02 7.57 -11.62
N VAL A 98 13.59 6.51 -12.30
CA VAL A 98 12.17 6.11 -12.34
C VAL A 98 11.69 5.79 -10.93
N MET A 99 10.54 6.34 -10.53
CA MET A 99 9.98 6.06 -9.21
C MET A 99 9.68 4.57 -9.05
N ARG A 100 10.17 3.96 -7.98
CA ARG A 100 9.99 2.54 -7.70
C ARG A 100 8.54 2.23 -7.32
N ALA A 101 7.99 1.15 -7.91
CA ALA A 101 6.67 0.63 -7.56
C ALA A 101 6.60 -0.87 -7.85
N GLY A 102 5.91 -1.62 -7.01
CA GLY A 102 5.39 -2.94 -7.36
C GLY A 102 4.18 -2.80 -8.27
N GLY A 103 3.93 -3.80 -9.10
CA GLY A 103 2.79 -3.78 -10.01
C GLY A 103 2.49 -5.13 -10.61
N VAL A 104 1.39 -5.17 -11.35
CA VAL A 104 0.99 -6.26 -12.22
C VAL A 104 1.13 -5.78 -13.66
N GLY A 105 1.75 -6.58 -14.51
CA GLY A 105 1.94 -6.27 -15.92
C GLY A 105 1.76 -7.48 -16.82
N ARG A 106 1.57 -7.21 -18.09
CA ARG A 106 1.46 -8.22 -19.16
C ARG A 106 2.78 -8.30 -19.92
N VAL A 107 3.31 -9.49 -20.09
CA VAL A 107 4.52 -9.74 -20.90
C VAL A 107 4.20 -9.45 -22.35
N LEU A 108 4.98 -8.58 -22.98
CA LEU A 108 4.91 -8.27 -24.42
C LEU A 108 5.96 -9.05 -25.20
N GLU A 109 7.17 -9.18 -24.66
CA GLU A 109 8.27 -9.96 -25.24
C GLU A 109 9.08 -10.61 -24.12
N SER A 110 9.54 -11.83 -24.35
CA SER A 110 10.32 -12.61 -23.38
C SER A 110 11.62 -13.12 -24.00
N ARG A 111 12.72 -13.01 -23.24
CA ARG A 111 14.01 -13.67 -23.46
C ARG A 111 14.34 -14.61 -22.31
N VAL A 112 13.29 -15.19 -21.69
CA VAL A 112 13.39 -16.06 -20.52
C VAL A 112 12.51 -17.27 -20.71
N ALA A 113 13.03 -18.46 -20.46
CA ALA A 113 12.24 -19.68 -20.45
C ALA A 113 11.15 -19.63 -19.35
N GLY A 114 9.95 -20.10 -19.69
CA GLY A 114 8.81 -20.12 -18.75
C GLY A 114 7.94 -18.89 -18.76
N PHE A 115 8.31 -17.83 -19.48
CA PHE A 115 7.49 -16.64 -19.71
C PHE A 115 7.24 -16.45 -21.20
N GLU A 116 5.98 -16.21 -21.56
CA GLU A 116 5.55 -16.01 -22.95
C GLU A 116 4.75 -14.69 -23.08
N PRO A 117 4.72 -14.09 -24.29
CA PRO A 117 3.83 -12.96 -24.54
C PRO A 117 2.37 -13.29 -24.19
N GLY A 118 1.75 -12.39 -23.43
CA GLY A 118 0.40 -12.57 -22.89
C GLY A 118 0.35 -13.07 -21.44
N ASP A 119 1.44 -13.58 -20.90
CA ASP A 119 1.52 -13.92 -19.47
C ASP A 119 1.38 -12.67 -18.62
N TYR A 120 0.68 -12.80 -17.47
CA TYR A 120 0.67 -11.77 -16.46
C TYR A 120 1.69 -12.07 -15.37
N ILE A 121 2.34 -11.00 -14.90
CA ILE A 121 3.41 -11.10 -13.89
C ILE A 121 3.22 -10.05 -12.79
N GLN A 122 3.78 -10.34 -11.61
CA GLN A 122 3.94 -9.39 -10.52
C GLN A 122 5.43 -9.15 -10.28
N ASP A 123 5.85 -7.87 -10.34
CA ASP A 123 7.24 -7.48 -10.09
C ASP A 123 7.33 -5.98 -9.74
N ARG A 124 8.56 -5.48 -9.58
CA ARG A 124 8.90 -4.07 -9.44
C ARG A 124 8.93 -3.40 -10.82
N LEU A 125 7.77 -2.94 -11.28
CA LEU A 125 7.62 -2.33 -12.60
C LEU A 125 8.08 -0.86 -12.63
N GLY A 126 8.05 -0.15 -11.48
CA GLY A 126 8.26 1.29 -11.41
C GLY A 126 7.10 2.09 -11.98
N TRP A 127 7.10 3.41 -11.79
CA TRP A 127 6.09 4.28 -12.40
C TRP A 127 6.39 4.49 -13.88
N GLN A 128 6.11 3.49 -14.68
CA GLN A 128 6.33 3.50 -16.13
C GLN A 128 5.37 2.58 -16.86
N SER A 129 5.15 2.85 -18.15
CA SER A 129 4.18 2.12 -18.96
C SER A 129 4.74 0.81 -19.53
N HIS A 130 6.00 0.81 -19.97
CA HIS A 130 6.63 -0.32 -20.69
C HIS A 130 8.01 -0.63 -20.11
N PRO A 131 8.11 -1.16 -18.89
CA PRO A 131 9.40 -1.56 -18.33
C PRO A 131 10.00 -2.76 -19.04
N THR A 132 11.33 -2.75 -19.20
CA THR A 132 12.12 -3.96 -19.46
C THR A 132 12.81 -4.34 -18.16
N ILE A 133 12.50 -5.51 -17.63
CA ILE A 133 12.91 -5.99 -16.31
C ILE A 133 13.71 -7.29 -16.43
N THR A 134 14.59 -7.57 -15.46
CA THR A 134 15.19 -8.89 -15.29
C THR A 134 14.15 -9.83 -14.68
N ALA A 135 14.06 -11.08 -15.18
CA ALA A 135 13.07 -12.03 -14.68
C ALA A 135 13.44 -12.64 -13.30
N SER A 136 14.60 -12.29 -12.75
CA SER A 136 15.01 -12.78 -11.42
C SER A 136 14.10 -12.22 -10.33
N GLY A 137 13.31 -13.10 -9.72
CA GLY A 137 12.33 -12.73 -8.69
C GLY A 137 10.95 -12.36 -9.23
N THR A 138 10.75 -12.35 -10.54
CA THR A 138 9.45 -12.15 -11.18
C THR A 138 8.52 -13.32 -10.87
N HIS A 139 7.29 -13.01 -10.46
CA HIS A 139 6.25 -14.01 -10.19
C HIS A 139 5.24 -14.02 -11.34
N LYS A 140 5.13 -15.17 -12.06
CA LYS A 140 4.07 -15.39 -13.04
C LYS A 140 2.75 -15.64 -12.32
N LEU A 141 1.69 -14.94 -12.72
CA LEU A 141 0.41 -15.03 -12.06
C LEU A 141 -0.30 -16.34 -12.40
N ASP A 142 -0.78 -17.02 -11.37
CA ASP A 142 -1.75 -18.09 -11.51
C ASP A 142 -3.18 -17.51 -11.43
N LEU A 143 -3.77 -17.22 -12.57
CA LEU A 143 -5.12 -16.66 -12.65
C LEU A 143 -6.21 -17.62 -12.15
N SER A 144 -5.88 -18.89 -11.87
CA SER A 144 -6.79 -19.76 -11.17
C SER A 144 -7.00 -19.39 -9.72
N LEU A 145 -6.08 -18.62 -9.11
CA LEU A 145 -6.20 -18.15 -7.73
C LEU A 145 -7.08 -16.91 -7.59
N GLY A 146 -7.19 -16.08 -8.62
CA GLY A 146 -7.98 -14.86 -8.60
C GLY A 146 -7.78 -14.01 -9.86
N SER A 147 -8.54 -12.93 -9.97
CA SER A 147 -8.46 -11.95 -11.06
C SER A 147 -7.16 -11.13 -11.00
N ILE A 148 -6.89 -10.34 -12.03
CA ILE A 148 -5.73 -9.43 -12.06
C ILE A 148 -5.83 -8.39 -10.94
N GLU A 149 -7.03 -7.90 -10.64
CA GLU A 149 -7.31 -7.01 -9.51
C GLU A 149 -7.03 -7.69 -8.17
N ASP A 150 -7.31 -8.99 -8.05
CA ASP A 150 -6.96 -9.73 -6.84
C ASP A 150 -5.45 -9.81 -6.65
N TRP A 151 -4.68 -9.90 -7.73
CA TRP A 151 -3.22 -9.96 -7.67
C TRP A 151 -2.56 -8.62 -7.30
N ILE A 152 -3.14 -7.49 -7.65
CA ILE A 152 -2.66 -6.20 -7.14
C ILE A 152 -3.20 -5.88 -5.74
N GLY A 153 -4.26 -6.55 -5.32
CA GLY A 153 -4.97 -6.41 -4.04
C GLY A 153 -4.67 -7.53 -3.06
N PRO A 154 -5.63 -8.44 -2.79
CA PRO A 154 -5.57 -9.43 -1.71
C PRO A 154 -4.60 -10.59 -1.96
N LEU A 155 -4.17 -10.85 -3.18
CA LEU A 155 -3.08 -11.80 -3.47
C LEU A 155 -1.73 -11.11 -3.59
N GLY A 156 -1.71 -9.77 -3.49
CA GLY A 156 -0.53 -8.94 -3.62
C GLY A 156 0.22 -8.71 -2.31
N THR A 157 1.29 -7.93 -2.40
CA THR A 157 2.24 -7.69 -1.29
C THR A 157 1.57 -7.11 -0.04
N THR A 158 0.53 -6.27 -0.17
CA THR A 158 -0.15 -5.68 0.99
C THR A 158 -0.89 -6.71 1.84
N ALA A 159 -1.56 -7.67 1.21
CA ALA A 159 -2.23 -8.73 1.96
C ALA A 159 -1.23 -9.75 2.52
N LEU A 160 -0.16 -10.05 1.79
CA LEU A 160 0.95 -10.86 2.31
C LEU A 160 1.59 -10.21 3.54
N THR A 161 1.75 -8.87 3.53
CA THR A 161 2.21 -8.11 4.71
C THR A 161 1.27 -8.29 5.89
N ALA A 162 -0.04 -8.18 5.66
CA ALA A 162 -1.05 -8.43 6.71
C ALA A 162 -0.99 -9.87 7.23
N TRP A 163 -0.87 -10.86 6.32
CA TRP A 163 -0.84 -12.28 6.65
C TRP A 163 0.32 -12.63 7.58
N PHE A 164 1.55 -12.34 7.16
CA PHE A 164 2.73 -12.67 7.96
C PHE A 164 2.84 -11.79 9.20
N GLY A 165 2.44 -10.51 9.07
CA GLY A 165 2.45 -9.61 10.21
C GLY A 165 1.54 -10.05 11.34
N ILE A 166 0.30 -10.48 11.04
CA ILE A 166 -0.63 -10.85 12.10
C ILE A 166 -0.41 -12.26 12.63
N ARG A 167 -0.06 -13.21 11.75
CA ARG A 167 0.11 -14.64 12.13
C ARG A 167 1.49 -14.96 12.69
N ASP A 168 2.56 -14.63 11.96
CA ASP A 168 3.92 -14.98 12.41
C ASP A 168 4.46 -13.99 13.43
N VAL A 169 4.40 -12.69 13.13
CA VAL A 169 4.92 -11.64 14.03
C VAL A 169 3.98 -11.41 15.20
N GLY A 170 2.69 -11.28 14.93
CA GLY A 170 1.63 -11.09 15.93
C GLY A 170 1.35 -12.35 16.75
N ALA A 171 1.64 -13.54 16.20
CA ALA A 171 1.26 -14.83 16.79
C ALA A 171 -0.21 -14.84 17.24
N LEU A 172 -1.09 -14.50 16.28
CA LEU A 172 -2.53 -14.36 16.49
C LEU A 172 -3.14 -15.61 17.14
N SER A 173 -3.99 -15.40 18.13
CA SER A 173 -4.79 -16.42 18.79
C SER A 173 -6.27 -16.10 18.68
N SER A 174 -7.14 -17.11 18.62
CA SER A 174 -8.60 -16.94 18.46
C SER A 174 -9.29 -16.11 19.53
N ASP A 175 -8.69 -16.01 20.73
CA ASP A 175 -9.25 -15.26 21.84
C ASP A 175 -8.71 -13.82 21.93
N ASP A 176 -7.87 -13.40 20.96
CA ASP A 176 -7.26 -12.08 20.98
C ASP A 176 -8.28 -10.95 20.77
N ARG A 177 -8.08 -9.87 21.49
CA ARG A 177 -8.65 -8.55 21.23
C ARG A 177 -7.66 -7.78 20.37
N VAL A 178 -8.03 -7.57 19.12
CA VAL A 178 -7.14 -7.05 18.10
C VAL A 178 -7.51 -5.61 17.75
N LEU A 179 -6.58 -4.69 17.98
CA LEU A 179 -6.67 -3.32 17.49
C LEU A 179 -5.88 -3.20 16.19
N VAL A 180 -6.42 -2.53 15.17
CA VAL A 180 -5.74 -2.31 13.89
C VAL A 180 -5.75 -0.82 13.57
N SER A 181 -4.59 -0.18 13.44
CA SER A 181 -4.48 1.20 12.97
C SER A 181 -4.41 1.27 11.44
N GLY A 182 -4.91 2.39 10.86
CA GLY A 182 -5.02 2.50 9.41
C GLY A 182 -5.89 1.39 8.80
N ALA A 183 -6.91 0.97 9.53
CA ALA A 183 -7.68 -0.25 9.30
C ALA A 183 -8.39 -0.28 7.94
N ALA A 184 -8.80 0.87 7.39
CA ALA A 184 -9.45 0.96 6.08
C ALA A 184 -8.46 1.04 4.90
N GLY A 185 -7.14 0.92 5.16
CA GLY A 185 -6.09 0.89 4.13
C GLY A 185 -5.82 -0.51 3.60
N GLY A 186 -4.92 -0.62 2.61
CA GLY A 186 -4.63 -1.90 1.93
C GLY A 186 -4.22 -3.03 2.87
N VAL A 187 -3.29 -2.79 3.81
CA VAL A 187 -2.84 -3.78 4.79
C VAL A 187 -3.87 -3.95 5.91
N GLY A 188 -4.36 -2.83 6.48
CA GLY A 188 -5.24 -2.86 7.66
C GLY A 188 -6.54 -3.59 7.43
N GLN A 189 -7.20 -3.41 6.26
CA GLN A 189 -8.43 -4.11 5.92
C GLN A 189 -8.24 -5.64 5.86
N MET A 190 -7.07 -6.11 5.45
CA MET A 190 -6.76 -7.53 5.39
C MET A 190 -6.39 -8.08 6.77
N ALA A 191 -5.55 -7.37 7.53
CA ALA A 191 -5.13 -7.79 8.88
C ALA A 191 -6.33 -8.00 9.80
N GLY A 192 -7.27 -7.05 9.81
CA GLY A 192 -8.48 -7.17 10.62
C GLY A 192 -9.40 -8.30 10.19
N GLN A 193 -9.60 -8.50 8.87
CA GLN A 193 -10.41 -9.63 8.38
C GLN A 193 -9.74 -10.98 8.68
N PHE A 194 -8.42 -11.10 8.60
CA PHE A 194 -7.73 -12.33 8.98
C PHE A 194 -7.97 -12.63 10.47
N ALA A 195 -7.92 -11.62 11.34
CA ALA A 195 -8.25 -11.79 12.74
C ALA A 195 -9.73 -12.16 12.97
N LYS A 196 -10.66 -11.55 12.23
CA LYS A 196 -12.09 -11.90 12.29
C LYS A 196 -12.34 -13.37 11.91
N LEU A 197 -11.65 -13.87 10.87
CA LEU A 197 -11.77 -15.24 10.40
C LEU A 197 -11.19 -16.28 11.40
N GLU A 198 -10.31 -15.86 12.29
CA GLU A 198 -9.81 -16.68 13.40
C GLU A 198 -10.68 -16.55 14.67
N GLY A 199 -11.75 -15.74 14.65
CA GLY A 199 -12.70 -15.61 15.76
C GLY A 199 -12.40 -14.46 16.72
N CYS A 200 -11.41 -13.62 16.45
CA CYS A 200 -11.01 -12.52 17.31
C CYS A 200 -12.07 -11.42 17.43
N GLN A 201 -12.04 -10.66 18.54
CA GLN A 201 -12.67 -9.35 18.62
C GLN A 201 -11.75 -8.33 17.92
N VAL A 202 -12.27 -7.63 16.92
CA VAL A 202 -11.46 -6.71 16.08
C VAL A 202 -12.04 -5.31 16.09
N VAL A 203 -11.22 -4.33 16.46
CA VAL A 203 -11.55 -2.91 16.36
C VAL A 203 -10.57 -2.22 15.41
N GLY A 204 -11.10 -1.42 14.48
CA GLY A 204 -10.29 -0.68 13.52
C GLY A 204 -10.24 0.81 13.82
N VAL A 205 -9.05 1.43 13.73
CA VAL A 205 -8.90 2.88 13.78
C VAL A 205 -8.79 3.40 12.34
N ALA A 206 -9.73 4.28 11.94
CA ALA A 206 -9.78 4.88 10.61
C ALA A 206 -10.20 6.35 10.69
N GLY A 207 -10.08 7.10 9.60
CA GLY A 207 -10.41 8.53 9.61
C GLY A 207 -11.66 8.85 8.78
N GLY A 208 -12.70 9.25 9.45
CA GLY A 208 -13.99 9.65 8.90
C GLY A 208 -15.05 8.55 8.91
N PRO A 209 -16.33 8.95 9.00
CA PRO A 209 -17.45 8.02 9.21
C PRO A 209 -17.62 7.00 8.10
N GLU A 210 -17.34 7.35 6.85
CA GLU A 210 -17.43 6.41 5.72
C GLU A 210 -16.48 5.22 5.88
N LYS A 211 -15.25 5.48 6.32
CA LYS A 211 -14.26 4.41 6.55
C LYS A 211 -14.62 3.54 7.75
N CYS A 212 -15.15 4.15 8.81
CA CYS A 212 -15.62 3.41 9.98
C CYS A 212 -16.81 2.51 9.63
N GLN A 213 -17.78 3.02 8.86
CA GLN A 213 -18.89 2.23 8.35
C GLN A 213 -18.43 1.08 7.45
N TYR A 214 -17.44 1.33 6.57
CA TYR A 214 -16.86 0.28 5.76
C TYR A 214 -16.28 -0.85 6.61
N LEU A 215 -15.56 -0.55 7.69
CA LEU A 215 -15.00 -1.56 8.59
C LEU A 215 -16.09 -2.42 9.25
N THR A 216 -17.13 -1.79 9.79
CA THR A 216 -18.16 -2.50 10.55
C THR A 216 -19.18 -3.19 9.65
N ASN A 217 -19.65 -2.54 8.58
CA ASN A 217 -20.74 -3.05 7.75
C ASN A 217 -20.27 -4.01 6.67
N ASP A 218 -19.12 -3.73 6.06
CA ASP A 218 -18.61 -4.53 4.94
C ASP A 218 -17.60 -5.59 5.38
N LEU A 219 -16.70 -5.25 6.33
CA LEU A 219 -15.60 -6.12 6.76
C LEU A 219 -15.85 -6.86 8.08
N ASN A 220 -17.03 -6.66 8.68
CA ASN A 220 -17.46 -7.35 9.91
C ASN A 220 -16.54 -7.12 11.13
N PHE A 221 -15.93 -5.94 11.23
CA PHE A 221 -15.23 -5.54 12.45
C PHE A 221 -16.26 -5.29 13.57
N ASP A 222 -15.92 -5.58 14.82
CA ASP A 222 -16.84 -5.42 15.95
C ASP A 222 -17.10 -3.95 16.28
N ALA A 223 -16.10 -3.07 16.05
CA ALA A 223 -16.23 -1.63 16.18
C ALA A 223 -15.19 -0.89 15.34
N ALA A 224 -15.37 0.42 15.21
CA ALA A 224 -14.41 1.31 14.57
C ALA A 224 -14.29 2.62 15.35
N ILE A 225 -13.06 3.13 15.48
CA ILE A 225 -12.73 4.42 16.09
C ILE A 225 -12.41 5.41 14.97
N ASP A 226 -13.17 6.51 14.90
CA ASP A 226 -12.89 7.62 13.99
C ASP A 226 -11.91 8.60 14.62
N TYR A 227 -10.61 8.44 14.38
CA TYR A 227 -9.59 9.30 14.96
C TYR A 227 -9.70 10.79 14.58
N LYS A 228 -10.53 11.14 13.60
CA LYS A 228 -10.78 12.54 13.21
C LYS A 228 -11.91 13.19 14.04
N ALA A 229 -12.81 12.38 14.55
CA ALA A 229 -13.92 12.83 15.38
C ALA A 229 -13.58 12.75 16.88
N GLU A 230 -12.74 11.79 17.25
CA GLU A 230 -12.31 11.59 18.63
C GLU A 230 -11.27 12.64 19.05
N HIS A 231 -11.53 13.29 20.19
CA HIS A 231 -10.59 14.22 20.81
C HIS A 231 -9.56 13.54 21.68
N ASP A 232 -9.85 12.30 22.12
CA ASP A 232 -9.02 11.49 23.01
C ASP A 232 -9.04 10.02 22.52
N ILE A 233 -8.00 9.66 21.79
CA ILE A 233 -7.84 8.30 21.25
C ILE A 233 -7.63 7.28 22.37
N GLU A 234 -6.98 7.66 23.48
CA GLU A 234 -6.78 6.79 24.63
C GLU A 234 -8.12 6.39 25.23
N LEU A 235 -8.98 7.36 25.49
CA LEU A 235 -10.31 7.12 26.03
C LEU A 235 -11.16 6.26 25.07
N ALA A 236 -11.09 6.53 23.77
CA ALA A 236 -11.82 5.75 22.76
C ALA A 236 -11.37 4.27 22.75
N VAL A 237 -10.05 3.99 22.86
CA VAL A 237 -9.54 2.63 22.98
C VAL A 237 -10.00 1.97 24.28
N ALA A 238 -9.97 2.68 25.43
CA ALA A 238 -10.45 2.17 26.70
C ALA A 238 -11.93 1.78 26.68
N GLN A 239 -12.77 2.56 25.99
CA GLN A 239 -14.20 2.30 25.88
C GLN A 239 -14.52 1.03 25.09
N VAL A 240 -13.80 0.78 23.97
CA VAL A 240 -14.04 -0.40 23.12
C VAL A 240 -13.33 -1.66 23.63
N PHE A 241 -12.25 -1.49 24.40
CA PHE A 241 -11.50 -2.58 25.03
C PHE A 241 -11.33 -2.34 26.54
N PRO A 242 -12.40 -2.43 27.34
CA PRO A 242 -12.32 -2.14 28.79
C PRO A 242 -11.35 -3.08 29.53
N ASP A 243 -11.16 -4.30 29.02
CA ASP A 243 -10.20 -5.27 29.58
C ASP A 243 -8.82 -5.24 28.86
N GLY A 244 -8.61 -4.30 27.95
CA GLY A 244 -7.36 -4.09 27.22
C GLY A 244 -7.22 -4.86 25.91
N VAL A 245 -6.10 -4.61 25.22
CA VAL A 245 -5.75 -5.10 23.87
C VAL A 245 -4.72 -6.23 23.99
N ASP A 246 -4.95 -7.36 23.32
CA ASP A 246 -3.98 -8.47 23.29
C ASP A 246 -2.98 -8.32 22.14
N LEU A 247 -3.45 -7.83 20.97
CA LEU A 247 -2.65 -7.63 19.78
C LEU A 247 -2.96 -6.29 19.12
N PHE A 248 -1.95 -5.46 18.94
CA PHE A 248 -2.05 -4.24 18.14
C PHE A 248 -1.28 -4.38 16.83
N PHE A 249 -2.00 -4.26 15.70
CA PHE A 249 -1.39 -4.23 14.37
C PHE A 249 -1.25 -2.77 13.93
N ASP A 250 -0.01 -2.25 13.97
CA ASP A 250 0.24 -0.83 13.78
C ASP A 250 0.78 -0.49 12.39
N ASN A 251 -0.02 0.32 11.65
CA ASN A 251 0.35 0.93 10.38
C ASN A 251 0.65 2.43 10.51
N VAL A 252 0.39 3.06 11.66
CA VAL A 252 0.32 4.51 11.81
C VAL A 252 1.39 5.07 12.74
N GLY A 253 1.63 4.45 13.89
CA GLY A 253 2.50 4.99 14.94
C GLY A 253 1.87 6.17 15.71
N GLY A 254 2.72 6.99 16.34
CA GLY A 254 2.33 8.22 17.02
C GLY A 254 1.35 8.00 18.17
N GLU A 255 0.38 8.92 18.31
CA GLU A 255 -0.61 8.93 19.40
C GLU A 255 -1.42 7.63 19.48
N ILE A 256 -1.74 7.00 18.35
CA ILE A 256 -2.47 5.73 18.34
C ILE A 256 -1.61 4.61 18.96
N LEU A 257 -0.30 4.59 18.70
CA LEU A 257 0.61 3.65 19.31
C LEU A 257 0.76 3.89 20.81
N GLU A 258 0.82 5.16 21.24
CA GLU A 258 0.87 5.50 22.67
C GLU A 258 -0.40 5.06 23.40
N ALA A 259 -1.58 5.31 22.83
CA ALA A 259 -2.85 4.84 23.36
C ALA A 259 -2.91 3.31 23.45
N ALA A 260 -2.48 2.61 22.39
CA ALA A 260 -2.44 1.15 22.39
C ALA A 260 -1.50 0.59 23.49
N LEU A 261 -0.33 1.20 23.71
CA LEU A 261 0.61 0.82 24.77
C LEU A 261 0.00 0.96 26.16
N LEU A 262 -0.79 2.01 26.42
CA LEU A 262 -1.48 2.22 27.70
C LEU A 262 -2.51 1.11 27.97
N HIS A 263 -3.24 0.68 26.95
CA HIS A 263 -4.29 -0.33 27.06
C HIS A 263 -3.85 -1.75 26.70
N LEU A 264 -2.56 -1.97 26.40
CA LEU A 264 -2.03 -3.29 26.10
C LEU A 264 -2.10 -4.19 27.35
N ARG A 265 -2.57 -5.42 27.20
CA ARG A 265 -2.61 -6.41 28.29
C ARG A 265 -1.21 -6.94 28.62
N SER A 266 -1.09 -7.60 29.75
CA SER A 266 0.13 -8.35 30.09
C SER A 266 0.43 -9.40 29.00
N CYS A 267 1.70 -9.44 28.57
CA CYS A 267 2.17 -10.26 27.45
C CYS A 267 1.56 -9.88 26.08
N GLY A 268 0.96 -8.70 25.97
CA GLY A 268 0.43 -8.17 24.71
C GLY A 268 1.49 -7.98 23.66
N ARG A 269 1.05 -7.89 22.40
CA ARG A 269 1.93 -7.87 21.24
C ARG A 269 1.62 -6.68 20.35
N ILE A 270 2.67 -6.03 19.86
CA ILE A 270 2.58 -4.94 18.87
C ILE A 270 3.34 -5.33 17.63
N VAL A 271 2.65 -5.40 16.51
CA VAL A 271 3.22 -5.61 15.18
C VAL A 271 3.46 -4.25 14.54
N MET A 272 4.72 -3.86 14.42
CA MET A 272 5.12 -2.61 13.78
C MET A 272 5.21 -2.83 12.26
N CYS A 273 4.10 -2.62 11.56
CA CYS A 273 4.01 -2.73 10.10
C CYS A 273 4.38 -1.42 9.41
N GLY A 274 4.00 -0.28 10.01
CA GLY A 274 4.27 1.04 9.44
C GLY A 274 4.19 2.16 10.47
N ARG A 275 4.57 3.37 10.04
CA ARG A 275 4.48 4.60 10.84
C ARG A 275 4.12 5.80 9.98
N ILE A 276 3.00 5.69 9.25
CA ILE A 276 2.65 6.68 8.22
C ILE A 276 2.50 8.09 8.78
N SER A 277 2.06 8.25 10.04
CA SER A 277 1.92 9.53 10.72
C SER A 277 3.25 10.29 10.87
N GLN A 278 4.37 9.56 10.90
CA GLN A 278 5.69 10.13 11.07
C GLN A 278 6.55 10.12 9.81
N THR A 279 6.17 9.30 8.82
CA THR A 279 6.99 9.11 7.61
C THR A 279 7.15 10.39 6.79
N ALA A 280 6.15 11.28 6.81
CA ALA A 280 6.17 12.56 6.12
C ALA A 280 6.09 13.75 7.10
N ALA A 281 6.30 13.54 8.38
CA ALA A 281 6.32 14.61 9.38
C ALA A 281 7.59 15.46 9.23
N GLU A 282 7.43 16.77 9.34
CA GLU A 282 8.56 17.73 9.29
C GLU A 282 9.45 17.62 10.53
N SER A 283 8.85 17.31 11.69
CA SER A 283 9.55 16.97 12.92
C SER A 283 9.17 15.57 13.39
N GLN A 284 10.18 14.74 13.63
CA GLN A 284 9.93 13.42 14.21
C GLN A 284 9.67 13.57 15.71
N PHE A 285 8.60 12.93 16.18
CA PHE A 285 8.32 12.77 17.61
C PHE A 285 8.35 11.28 17.95
N GLY A 286 8.96 10.94 19.09
CA GLY A 286 9.05 9.57 19.56
C GLY A 286 7.81 9.18 20.36
N VAL A 287 7.61 7.87 20.51
CA VAL A 287 6.68 7.30 21.49
C VAL A 287 7.33 7.42 22.86
N THR A 288 6.64 8.09 23.78
CA THR A 288 7.22 8.45 25.11
C THR A 288 7.03 7.38 26.17
N ASN A 289 6.06 6.48 25.99
CA ASN A 289 5.60 5.52 27.01
C ASN A 289 6.07 4.07 26.77
N THR A 290 7.17 3.87 26.03
CA THR A 290 7.73 2.51 25.76
C THR A 290 8.14 1.75 27.02
N GLY A 291 8.38 2.44 28.13
CA GLY A 291 8.63 1.82 29.44
C GLY A 291 7.51 0.89 29.91
N LEU A 292 6.28 1.07 29.42
CA LEU A 292 5.15 0.19 29.70
C LEU A 292 5.38 -1.25 29.22
N LEU A 293 6.20 -1.47 28.20
CA LEU A 293 6.58 -2.80 27.72
C LEU A 293 7.17 -3.66 28.84
N ILE A 294 7.95 -3.06 29.75
CA ILE A 294 8.59 -3.76 30.88
C ILE A 294 7.50 -4.26 31.83
N GLY A 295 6.66 -3.36 32.33
CA GLY A 295 5.62 -3.70 33.32
C GLY A 295 4.59 -4.69 32.78
N LYS A 296 4.25 -4.55 31.50
CA LYS A 296 3.30 -5.43 30.81
C LYS A 296 3.96 -6.71 30.27
N ARG A 297 5.31 -6.83 30.32
CA ARG A 297 6.08 -7.96 29.72
C ARG A 297 5.68 -8.18 28.27
N ALA A 298 5.36 -7.08 27.58
CA ALA A 298 4.89 -7.06 26.20
C ALA A 298 6.07 -7.04 25.21
N ARG A 299 5.77 -7.36 23.95
CA ARG A 299 6.73 -7.22 22.85
C ARG A 299 6.22 -6.27 21.77
N MET A 300 7.16 -5.54 21.15
CA MET A 300 6.93 -4.73 19.96
C MET A 300 7.95 -5.15 18.92
N GLN A 301 7.49 -5.56 17.75
CA GLN A 301 8.35 -6.16 16.73
C GLN A 301 8.02 -5.63 15.34
N GLY A 302 9.04 -5.14 14.64
CA GLY A 302 9.00 -4.82 13.21
C GLY A 302 9.32 -6.02 12.33
N PHE A 303 8.95 -5.94 11.05
CA PHE A 303 9.24 -6.97 10.05
C PHE A 303 9.24 -6.39 8.64
N ILE A 304 9.84 -7.12 7.71
CA ILE A 304 9.79 -6.82 6.28
C ILE A 304 9.19 -8.03 5.57
N VAL A 305 8.12 -7.84 4.80
CA VAL A 305 7.39 -8.93 4.16
C VAL A 305 8.25 -9.75 3.20
N SER A 306 9.27 -9.17 2.57
CA SER A 306 10.20 -9.90 1.68
C SER A 306 10.98 -11.01 2.37
N ASP A 307 11.11 -10.98 3.70
CA ASP A 307 11.79 -12.04 4.45
C ASP A 307 11.00 -13.36 4.42
N TYR A 308 9.73 -13.30 4.03
CA TYR A 308 8.80 -14.43 3.92
C TYR A 308 8.59 -14.92 2.48
N ASN A 309 9.39 -14.47 1.51
CA ASN A 309 9.19 -14.79 0.07
C ASN A 309 8.96 -16.27 -0.21
N GLY A 310 9.68 -17.15 0.46
CA GLY A 310 9.55 -18.61 0.29
C GLY A 310 8.21 -19.20 0.75
N ARG A 311 7.35 -18.42 1.41
CA ARG A 311 6.06 -18.84 1.96
C ARG A 311 4.87 -18.10 1.35
N TYR A 312 5.07 -17.28 0.33
CA TYR A 312 3.99 -16.50 -0.27
C TYR A 312 2.87 -17.36 -0.85
N ASP A 313 3.19 -18.51 -1.43
CA ASP A 313 2.20 -19.37 -2.05
C ASP A 313 1.25 -20.01 -1.01
N GLU A 314 1.76 -20.34 0.19
CA GLU A 314 0.93 -20.77 1.33
C GLU A 314 -0.16 -19.74 1.64
N ALA A 315 0.25 -18.46 1.79
CA ALA A 315 -0.66 -17.36 2.07
C ALA A 315 -1.67 -17.15 0.93
N ARG A 316 -1.19 -17.11 -0.32
CA ARG A 316 -2.03 -16.89 -1.50
C ARG A 316 -3.10 -17.97 -1.69
N GLN A 317 -2.76 -19.23 -1.49
CA GLN A 317 -3.73 -20.32 -1.58
C GLN A 317 -4.85 -20.18 -0.54
N TRP A 318 -4.50 -19.86 0.70
CA TRP A 318 -5.50 -19.65 1.74
C TRP A 318 -6.36 -18.40 1.45
N ILE A 319 -5.74 -17.28 1.08
CA ILE A 319 -6.44 -16.04 0.73
C ILE A 319 -7.37 -16.25 -0.46
N SER A 320 -6.91 -16.91 -1.54
CA SER A 320 -7.72 -17.25 -2.71
C SER A 320 -8.97 -18.04 -2.33
N LYS A 321 -8.82 -19.06 -1.47
CA LYS A 321 -9.96 -19.85 -0.98
C LYS A 321 -11.00 -18.99 -0.28
N LYS A 322 -10.54 -18.05 0.58
CA LYS A 322 -11.42 -17.16 1.34
C LYS A 322 -12.07 -16.07 0.48
N LEU A 323 -11.39 -15.60 -0.56
CA LEU A 323 -11.97 -14.70 -1.57
C LEU A 323 -13.09 -15.41 -2.36
N LYS A 324 -12.83 -16.60 -2.86
CA LYS A 324 -13.82 -17.39 -3.63
C LYS A 324 -15.06 -17.77 -2.83
N SER A 325 -14.91 -18.00 -1.53
CA SER A 325 -16.05 -18.25 -0.64
C SER A 325 -16.80 -16.98 -0.23
N GLY A 326 -16.29 -15.79 -0.55
CA GLY A 326 -16.86 -14.49 -0.14
C GLY A 326 -16.62 -14.13 1.33
N GLU A 327 -15.80 -14.91 2.05
CA GLU A 327 -15.44 -14.63 3.44
C GLU A 327 -14.44 -13.48 3.57
N LEU A 328 -13.61 -13.26 2.54
CA LEU A 328 -12.74 -12.10 2.42
C LEU A 328 -13.29 -11.11 1.37
N LYS A 329 -13.22 -9.85 1.70
CA LYS A 329 -13.59 -8.74 0.82
C LYS A 329 -12.43 -7.78 0.69
N GLN A 330 -12.37 -7.07 -0.43
CA GLN A 330 -11.41 -5.98 -0.61
C GLN A 330 -12.08 -4.76 -1.22
N ARG A 331 -11.50 -3.62 -0.95
CA ARG A 331 -11.77 -2.40 -1.69
C ARG A 331 -10.48 -1.90 -2.32
N LEU A 332 -10.50 -1.71 -3.64
CA LEU A 332 -9.47 -0.99 -4.37
C LEU A 332 -9.96 0.44 -4.62
N HIS A 333 -9.09 1.40 -4.41
CA HIS A 333 -9.26 2.77 -4.88
C HIS A 333 -8.39 2.94 -6.13
N ILE A 334 -9.02 2.89 -7.30
CA ILE A 334 -8.33 2.90 -8.58
C ILE A 334 -8.32 4.31 -9.14
N LEU A 335 -7.16 4.81 -9.51
CA LEU A 335 -6.98 6.03 -10.28
C LEU A 335 -6.48 5.66 -11.67
N ASP A 336 -7.01 6.32 -12.70
CA ASP A 336 -6.67 6.03 -14.09
C ASP A 336 -5.51 6.89 -14.60
N GLY A 337 -4.61 6.24 -15.32
CA GLY A 337 -3.47 6.84 -16.00
C GLY A 337 -2.25 7.02 -15.10
N LEU A 338 -1.08 6.75 -15.69
CA LEU A 338 0.22 6.84 -15.00
C LEU A 338 0.46 8.22 -14.35
N ASP A 339 -0.05 9.30 -14.95
CA ASP A 339 0.10 10.66 -14.46
C ASP A 339 -0.61 10.92 -13.11
N ALA A 340 -1.52 10.02 -12.71
CA ALA A 340 -2.17 10.08 -11.40
C ALA A 340 -1.24 9.67 -10.24
N ALA A 341 -0.15 8.95 -10.51
CA ALA A 341 0.69 8.34 -9.48
C ALA A 341 1.29 9.34 -8.46
N PRO A 342 1.82 10.53 -8.84
CA PRO A 342 2.30 11.52 -7.87
C PRO A 342 1.21 12.02 -6.93
N ASN A 343 -0.01 12.29 -7.45
CA ASN A 343 -1.15 12.70 -6.63
C ASN A 343 -1.63 11.54 -5.74
N ALA A 344 -1.65 10.31 -6.27
CA ALA A 344 -2.04 9.12 -5.51
C ALA A 344 -1.15 8.94 -4.27
N LEU A 345 0.17 9.15 -4.40
CA LEU A 345 1.07 9.07 -3.25
C LEU A 345 0.72 10.12 -2.19
N SER A 346 0.44 11.37 -2.59
CA SER A 346 -0.01 12.44 -1.68
C SER A 346 -1.32 12.08 -0.96
N MET A 347 -2.27 11.45 -1.66
CA MET A 347 -3.58 11.06 -1.11
C MET A 347 -3.46 10.09 0.07
N LEU A 348 -2.47 9.17 0.07
CA LEU A 348 -2.24 8.24 1.18
C LEU A 348 -1.98 9.00 2.48
N PHE A 349 -1.08 9.99 2.45
CA PHE A 349 -0.68 10.78 3.62
C PHE A 349 -1.76 11.77 4.07
N LYS A 350 -2.67 12.14 3.17
CA LYS A 350 -3.86 12.96 3.47
C LYS A 350 -5.08 12.13 3.88
N SER A 351 -4.94 10.81 3.97
CA SER A 351 -6.05 9.89 4.32
C SER A 351 -7.26 10.04 3.39
N GLN A 352 -7.04 10.28 2.09
CA GLN A 352 -8.08 10.53 1.09
C GLN A 352 -8.50 9.28 0.31
N ASN A 353 -7.80 8.15 0.48
CA ASN A 353 -8.17 6.86 -0.11
C ASN A 353 -9.02 6.04 0.86
N THR A 354 -9.86 5.16 0.33
CA THR A 354 -10.50 4.06 1.06
C THR A 354 -10.10 2.75 0.37
N GLY A 355 -9.58 1.80 1.13
CA GLY A 355 -9.04 0.56 0.58
C GLY A 355 -7.61 0.70 0.05
N LYS A 356 -7.18 -0.28 -0.73
CA LYS A 356 -5.87 -0.30 -1.38
C LYS A 356 -5.85 0.68 -2.56
N LEU A 357 -4.92 1.65 -2.52
CA LEU A 357 -4.73 2.61 -3.60
C LEU A 357 -3.84 2.03 -4.70
N VAL A 358 -4.32 2.08 -5.93
CA VAL A 358 -3.64 1.61 -7.13
C VAL A 358 -3.81 2.59 -8.29
N VAL A 359 -2.88 2.57 -9.23
CA VAL A 359 -3.00 3.29 -10.50
C VAL A 359 -3.14 2.27 -11.62
N ARG A 360 -4.21 2.38 -12.41
CA ARG A 360 -4.38 1.62 -13.65
C ARG A 360 -3.65 2.36 -14.77
N VAL A 361 -2.69 1.71 -15.39
CA VAL A 361 -1.84 2.28 -16.45
C VAL A 361 -2.35 1.92 -17.83
N SER A 362 -2.80 0.68 -17.99
CA SER A 362 -3.44 0.16 -19.22
C SER A 362 -4.61 -0.75 -18.87
N ASP A 363 -5.42 -1.11 -19.86
CA ASP A 363 -6.47 -2.11 -19.71
C ASP A 363 -5.86 -3.51 -19.56
N ALA A 364 -6.51 -4.36 -18.77
CA ALA A 364 -6.09 -5.72 -18.47
C ALA A 364 -6.46 -6.71 -19.58
#